data_e91e4a624d398b368d7564f44d1eca8e
#
_entry.id   e91e4a624d398b368d7564f44d1eca8e
#
_cell.length_a   1.000
_cell.length_b   1.000
_cell.length_c   1.000
_cell.angle_alpha   90.00
_cell.angle_beta   90.00
_cell.angle_gamma   90.00
#
_symmetry.space_group_name_H-M   'P 1'
#
loop_
_entity.id
_entity.type
_entity.pdbx_description
1 polymer ?
#
loop_
_entity_poly.entity_id
_entity_poly.type
_entity_poly.pdbx_seq_one_letter_code
_entity_poly.pdbx_strand_id
1 'polypeptide(L)'
;TKLVDYLKSIAQERIDKKVNKANLVENIEVLMNNYENYYSNINIQEISDQLGVSTIQLRYQLSKENTTFRKVLNNFKLKKAKNMLQKSLSVKVISYQLGYSDPSSFIRWFIGQTKLTPTTFKTTNKD
;
A
#
# COMPACT_ATOMS: atom_id res chain seq x y z
N THR A 1 -9.36 -18.08 -16.12
CA THR A 1 -8.47 -19.17 -16.51
C THR A 1 -8.38 -20.21 -15.42
N LYS A 2 -7.93 -21.38 -15.75
CA LYS A 2 -7.78 -22.46 -14.77
C LYS A 2 -6.81 -22.08 -13.65
N LEU A 3 -5.75 -21.37 -14.00
CA LEU A 3 -4.79 -20.94 -13.00
C LEU A 3 -5.41 -19.96 -12.02
N VAL A 4 -6.14 -18.96 -12.53
CA VAL A 4 -6.81 -17.98 -11.69
C VAL A 4 -7.83 -18.67 -10.78
N ASP A 5 -8.62 -19.59 -11.33
CA ASP A 5 -9.60 -20.33 -10.55
C ASP A 5 -8.95 -21.18 -9.46
N TYR A 6 -7.83 -21.81 -9.79
CA TYR A 6 -7.07 -22.60 -8.84
C TYR A 6 -6.55 -21.73 -7.70
N LEU A 7 -5.99 -20.56 -8.03
CA LEU A 7 -5.49 -19.62 -7.02
C LEU A 7 -6.60 -19.09 -6.13
N LYS A 8 -7.78 -18.82 -6.71
CA LYS A 8 -8.95 -18.39 -5.95
C LYS A 8 -9.40 -19.48 -4.99
N SER A 9 -9.38 -20.73 -5.44
CA SER A 9 -9.76 -21.86 -4.61
C SER A 9 -8.82 -22.02 -3.41
N ILE A 10 -7.52 -21.91 -3.64
CA ILE A 10 -6.53 -21.99 -2.56
C ILE A 10 -6.73 -20.84 -1.57
N ALA A 11 -6.93 -19.63 -2.09
CA ALA A 11 -7.15 -18.46 -1.25
C ALA A 11 -8.40 -18.65 -0.39
N GLN A 12 -9.47 -19.20 -0.97
CA GLN A 12 -10.70 -19.43 -0.24
C GLN A 12 -10.51 -20.43 0.89
N GLU A 13 -9.78 -21.51 0.61
CA GLU A 13 -9.47 -22.49 1.64
C GLU A 13 -8.71 -21.89 2.82
N ARG A 14 -7.76 -21.01 2.53
CA ARG A 14 -6.99 -20.34 3.58
C ARG A 14 -7.85 -19.39 4.38
N ILE A 15 -8.73 -18.66 3.70
CA ILE A 15 -9.65 -17.75 4.36
C ILE A 15 -10.58 -18.52 5.30
N ASP A 16 -11.14 -19.64 4.82
CA ASP A 16 -12.03 -20.46 5.61
C ASP A 16 -11.35 -21.00 6.87
N LYS A 17 -10.06 -21.32 6.77
CA LYS A 17 -9.32 -21.85 7.90
C LYS A 17 -8.90 -20.81 8.91
N LYS A 18 -8.65 -19.58 8.48
CA LYS A 18 -8.05 -18.55 9.34
C LYS A 18 -8.89 -17.32 9.54
N VAL A 19 -9.95 -17.11 8.79
CA VAL A 19 -10.65 -15.83 8.73
C VAL A 19 -9.64 -14.71 8.67
N ASN A 20 -9.02 -14.57 7.57
CA ASN A 20 -7.79 -13.85 7.54
C ASN A 20 -8.00 -12.43 7.05
N LYS A 21 -8.29 -11.53 7.97
CA LYS A 21 -8.40 -10.11 7.68
C LYS A 21 -7.11 -9.57 7.06
N ALA A 22 -5.97 -10.02 7.59
CA ALA A 22 -4.67 -9.60 7.09
C ALA A 22 -4.46 -10.01 5.63
N ASN A 23 -5.11 -11.10 5.18
CA ASN A 23 -4.94 -11.56 3.82
C ASN A 23 -5.45 -10.57 2.77
N LEU A 24 -6.57 -9.91 3.03
CA LEU A 24 -7.08 -8.94 2.05
C LEU A 24 -6.14 -7.76 1.93
N VAL A 25 -5.76 -7.15 3.06
CA VAL A 25 -4.85 -6.00 3.04
C VAL A 25 -3.49 -6.40 2.48
N GLU A 26 -2.97 -7.55 2.88
CA GLU A 26 -1.69 -8.05 2.37
C GLU A 26 -1.74 -8.29 0.87
N ASN A 27 -2.84 -8.89 0.38
CA ASN A 27 -3.00 -9.12 -1.05
C ASN A 27 -3.05 -7.81 -1.82
N ILE A 28 -3.75 -6.82 -1.28
CA ILE A 28 -3.78 -5.49 -1.90
C ILE A 28 -2.38 -4.89 -1.94
N GLU A 29 -1.64 -4.99 -0.87
CA GLU A 29 -0.28 -4.44 -0.81
C GLU A 29 0.66 -5.14 -1.79
N VAL A 30 0.51 -6.45 -1.98
CA VAL A 30 1.28 -7.18 -2.99
C VAL A 30 0.98 -6.62 -4.39
N LEU A 31 -0.30 -6.38 -4.68
CA LEU A 31 -0.68 -5.79 -5.97
C LEU A 31 -0.13 -4.38 -6.11
N MET A 32 -0.20 -3.59 -5.06
CA MET A 32 0.35 -2.23 -5.07
C MET A 32 1.86 -2.24 -5.32
N ASN A 33 2.56 -3.23 -4.78
CA ASN A 33 4.00 -3.34 -4.96
C ASN A 33 4.40 -3.55 -6.42
N ASN A 34 3.50 -4.09 -7.23
CA ASN A 34 3.76 -4.27 -8.66
C ASN A 34 3.77 -2.95 -9.44
N TYR A 35 3.36 -1.86 -8.79
CA TYR A 35 3.37 -0.52 -9.38
C TYR A 35 4.69 0.22 -9.14
N GLU A 36 5.76 -0.47 -8.81
CA GLU A 36 7.06 0.15 -8.57
C GLU A 36 7.40 1.11 -9.70
N ASN A 37 7.79 2.33 -9.34
CA ASN A 37 8.06 3.46 -10.23
C ASN A 37 6.79 4.11 -10.82
N TYR A 38 5.60 3.58 -10.50
CA TYR A 38 4.33 4.12 -10.99
C TYR A 38 3.29 4.16 -9.88
N TYR A 39 3.73 4.37 -8.64
CA TYR A 39 2.82 4.34 -7.50
C TYR A 39 1.70 5.37 -7.60
N SER A 40 1.90 6.46 -8.35
CA SER A 40 0.84 7.44 -8.59
C SER A 40 -0.33 6.87 -9.40
N ASN A 41 -0.13 5.75 -10.07
CA ASN A 41 -1.18 5.10 -10.88
C ASN A 41 -2.06 4.15 -10.06
N ILE A 42 -1.70 3.90 -8.81
CA ILE A 42 -2.51 3.01 -7.98
C ILE A 42 -3.87 3.63 -7.73
N ASN A 43 -4.93 2.90 -8.07
CA ASN A 43 -6.28 3.35 -7.80
C ASN A 43 -7.16 2.13 -7.50
N ILE A 44 -8.29 2.40 -6.86
CA ILE A 44 -9.17 1.32 -6.39
C ILE A 44 -9.77 0.52 -7.55
N GLN A 45 -10.05 1.17 -8.68
CA GLN A 45 -10.65 0.48 -9.82
C GLN A 45 -9.72 -0.63 -10.33
N GLU A 46 -8.45 -0.31 -10.54
CA GLU A 46 -7.50 -1.30 -11.04
C GLU A 46 -7.24 -2.41 -10.03
N ILE A 47 -7.12 -2.06 -8.77
CA ILE A 47 -6.90 -3.07 -7.72
C ILE A 47 -8.12 -3.99 -7.63
N SER A 48 -9.32 -3.42 -7.66
CA SER A 48 -10.55 -4.22 -7.66
C SER A 48 -10.61 -5.16 -8.84
N ASP A 49 -10.26 -4.67 -10.03
CA ASP A 49 -10.25 -5.49 -11.24
C ASP A 49 -9.30 -6.68 -11.09
N GLN A 50 -8.12 -6.43 -10.54
CA GLN A 50 -7.13 -7.49 -10.34
C GLN A 50 -7.58 -8.51 -9.31
N LEU A 51 -8.38 -8.08 -8.32
CA LEU A 51 -8.92 -8.98 -7.31
C LEU A 51 -10.19 -9.70 -7.80
N GLY A 52 -10.74 -9.28 -8.94
CA GLY A 52 -11.95 -9.89 -9.47
C GLY A 52 -13.21 -9.48 -8.73
N VAL A 53 -13.23 -8.31 -8.13
CA VAL A 53 -14.40 -7.79 -7.41
C VAL A 53 -14.71 -6.38 -7.89
N SER A 54 -15.92 -5.90 -7.57
CA SER A 54 -16.28 -4.52 -7.86
C SER A 54 -15.66 -3.59 -6.81
N THR A 55 -15.58 -2.31 -7.14
CA THR A 55 -15.08 -1.32 -6.18
C THR A 55 -15.98 -1.26 -4.95
N ILE A 56 -17.29 -1.43 -5.15
CA ILE A 56 -18.24 -1.44 -4.04
C ILE A 56 -17.97 -2.62 -3.11
N GLN A 57 -17.75 -3.79 -3.68
CA GLN A 57 -17.43 -4.98 -2.88
C GLN A 57 -16.12 -4.79 -2.11
N LEU A 58 -15.12 -4.23 -2.76
CA LEU A 58 -13.83 -4.02 -2.11
C LEU A 58 -13.97 -3.04 -0.95
N ARG A 59 -14.67 -1.93 -1.16
CA ARG A 59 -14.92 -0.97 -0.09
C ARG A 59 -15.65 -1.60 1.08
N TYR A 60 -16.65 -2.43 0.77
CA TYR A 60 -17.42 -3.10 1.81
C TYR A 60 -16.54 -4.04 2.62
N GLN A 61 -15.74 -4.86 1.95
CA GLN A 61 -14.85 -5.80 2.63
C GLN A 61 -13.83 -5.07 3.50
N LEU A 62 -13.28 -3.97 3.00
CA LEU A 62 -12.34 -3.17 3.79
C LEU A 62 -13.01 -2.53 4.99
N SER A 63 -14.25 -2.06 4.84
CA SER A 63 -14.97 -1.46 5.96
C SER A 63 -15.22 -2.48 7.07
N LYS A 64 -15.41 -3.74 6.74
CA LYS A 64 -15.56 -4.80 7.73
C LYS A 64 -14.28 -5.00 8.55
N GLU A 65 -13.15 -4.63 7.98
CA GLU A 65 -11.86 -4.69 8.67
C GLU A 65 -11.48 -3.35 9.28
N ASN A 66 -12.45 -2.44 9.37
CA ASN A 66 -12.26 -1.11 9.96
C ASN A 66 -11.20 -0.28 9.25
N THR A 67 -11.10 -0.42 7.93
CA THR A 67 -10.14 0.33 7.14
C THR A 67 -10.79 0.80 5.83
N THR A 68 -10.02 1.55 5.06
CA THR A 68 -10.43 2.05 3.75
C THR A 68 -9.28 1.84 2.77
N PHE A 69 -9.59 1.91 1.47
CA PHE A 69 -8.56 1.81 0.46
C PHE A 69 -7.49 2.91 0.64
N ARG A 70 -7.93 4.12 0.97
CA ARG A 70 -7.00 5.23 1.19
C ARG A 70 -6.05 4.95 2.34
N LYS A 71 -6.55 4.39 3.44
CA LYS A 71 -5.70 4.04 4.57
C LYS A 71 -4.70 2.95 4.20
N VAL A 72 -5.14 1.95 3.46
CA VAL A 72 -4.24 0.88 3.00
C VAL A 72 -3.15 1.47 2.11
N LEU A 73 -3.52 2.33 1.18
CA LEU A 73 -2.56 2.96 0.28
C LEU A 73 -1.58 3.84 1.03
N ASN A 74 -2.07 4.65 1.98
CA ASN A 74 -1.19 5.51 2.78
C ASN A 74 -0.22 4.67 3.61
N ASN A 75 -0.68 3.60 4.21
CA ASN A 75 0.19 2.72 4.99
C ASN A 75 1.23 2.06 4.10
N PHE A 76 0.84 1.64 2.91
CA PHE A 76 1.76 1.06 1.95
C PHE A 76 2.85 2.07 1.56
N LYS A 77 2.45 3.29 1.18
CA LYS A 77 3.41 4.33 0.82
C LYS A 77 4.32 4.68 1.98
N LEU A 78 3.78 4.69 3.18
CA LEU A 78 4.57 5.02 4.37
C LEU A 78 5.64 3.97 4.62
N LYS A 79 5.31 2.70 4.49
CA LYS A 79 6.29 1.62 4.61
C LYS A 79 7.39 1.78 3.56
N LYS A 80 7.02 2.11 2.33
CA LYS A 80 8.00 2.32 1.26
C LYS A 80 8.89 3.53 1.56
N ALA A 81 8.31 4.63 2.02
CA ALA A 81 9.06 5.83 2.35
C ALA A 81 10.08 5.54 3.45
N LYS A 82 9.65 4.89 4.52
CA LYS A 82 10.54 4.55 5.63
C LYS A 82 11.69 3.65 5.17
N ASN A 83 11.38 2.66 4.35
CA ASN A 83 12.39 1.75 3.83
C ASN A 83 13.42 2.50 2.99
N MET A 84 12.95 3.38 2.10
CA MET A 84 13.85 4.16 1.25
C MET A 84 14.70 5.14 2.05
N LEU A 85 14.13 5.74 3.09
CA LEU A 85 14.89 6.63 3.97
C LEU A 85 15.99 5.86 4.70
N GLN A 86 15.71 4.65 5.15
CA GLN A 86 16.70 3.82 5.81
C GLN A 86 17.81 3.38 4.85
N LYS A 87 17.50 3.29 3.56
CA LYS A 87 18.49 2.98 2.53
C LYS A 87 19.25 4.21 2.07
N SER A 88 19.05 5.33 2.74
CA SER A 88 19.77 6.59 2.46
C SER A 88 19.43 7.20 1.10
N LEU A 89 18.27 6.90 0.55
CA LEU A 89 17.81 7.59 -0.66
C LEU A 89 17.41 9.02 -0.29
N SER A 90 17.62 9.95 -1.22
CA SER A 90 17.30 11.34 -0.99
C SER A 90 15.79 11.56 -0.93
N VAL A 91 15.36 12.58 -0.21
CA VAL A 91 13.95 12.97 -0.14
C VAL A 91 13.39 13.25 -1.53
N LYS A 92 14.22 13.87 -2.38
CA LYS A 92 13.80 14.17 -3.75
C LYS A 92 13.47 12.90 -4.54
N VAL A 93 14.36 11.90 -4.49
CA VAL A 93 14.16 10.63 -5.18
C VAL A 93 12.92 9.92 -4.62
N ILE A 94 12.80 9.86 -3.29
CA ILE A 94 11.67 9.21 -2.64
C ILE A 94 10.35 9.85 -3.06
N SER A 95 10.30 11.19 -3.06
CA SER A 95 9.07 11.89 -3.40
C SER A 95 8.60 11.54 -4.82
N TYR A 96 9.50 11.53 -5.77
CA TYR A 96 9.12 11.20 -7.15
C TYR A 96 8.72 9.74 -7.30
N GLN A 97 9.42 8.83 -6.65
CA GLN A 97 9.06 7.41 -6.73
C GLN A 97 7.69 7.13 -6.14
N LEU A 98 7.31 7.86 -5.10
CA LEU A 98 5.99 7.68 -4.49
C LEU A 98 4.88 8.44 -5.20
N GLY A 99 5.21 9.16 -6.27
CA GLY A 99 4.21 9.81 -7.10
C GLY A 99 3.87 11.25 -6.73
N TYR A 100 4.72 11.91 -5.95
CA TYR A 100 4.52 13.31 -5.61
C TYR A 100 5.16 14.20 -6.67
N SER A 101 4.50 15.32 -6.97
CA SER A 101 4.99 16.25 -7.99
C SER A 101 6.22 17.03 -7.53
N ASP A 102 6.40 17.17 -6.22
CA ASP A 102 7.54 17.88 -5.65
C ASP A 102 7.87 17.35 -4.26
N PRO A 103 9.10 17.58 -3.78
CA PRO A 103 9.50 17.10 -2.45
C PRO A 103 8.69 17.70 -1.30
N SER A 104 8.25 18.95 -1.44
CA SER A 104 7.48 19.62 -0.38
C SER A 104 6.16 18.90 -0.10
N SER A 105 5.48 18.44 -1.15
CA SER A 105 4.23 17.69 -1.00
C SER A 105 4.46 16.40 -0.24
N PHE A 106 5.52 15.69 -0.58
CA PHE A 106 5.88 14.46 0.13
C PHE A 106 6.18 14.75 1.61
N ILE A 107 6.97 15.78 1.88
CA ILE A 107 7.36 16.11 3.24
C ILE A 107 6.12 16.41 4.09
N ARG A 108 5.20 17.22 3.57
CA ARG A 108 3.96 17.54 4.29
C ARG A 108 3.16 16.27 4.58
N TRP A 109 3.03 15.40 3.59
CA TRP A 109 2.31 14.14 3.77
C TRP A 109 3.00 13.28 4.84
N PHE A 110 4.32 13.16 4.78
CA PHE A 110 5.08 12.33 5.72
C PHE A 110 4.92 12.86 7.16
N ILE A 111 5.01 14.18 7.34
CA ILE A 111 4.81 14.78 8.66
C ILE A 111 3.39 14.51 9.15
N GLY A 112 2.41 14.61 8.28
CA GLY A 112 1.02 14.31 8.64
C GLY A 112 0.85 12.88 9.13
N GLN A 113 1.59 11.94 8.56
CA GLN A 113 1.49 10.54 8.93
C GLN A 113 2.29 10.18 10.18
N THR A 114 3.47 10.77 10.36
CA THR A 114 4.43 10.32 11.38
C THR A 114 4.70 11.35 12.47
N LYS A 115 4.31 12.61 12.26
CA LYS A 115 4.64 13.75 13.11
C LYS A 115 6.12 14.07 13.11
N LEU A 116 6.89 13.49 12.20
CA LEU A 116 8.33 13.74 12.05
C LEU A 116 8.65 14.13 10.62
N THR A 117 9.69 14.95 10.44
CA THR A 117 10.21 15.17 9.10
C THR A 117 10.91 13.89 8.63
N PRO A 118 11.04 13.68 7.31
CA PRO A 118 11.79 12.52 6.82
C PRO A 118 13.21 12.47 7.36
N THR A 119 13.89 13.61 7.45
CA THR A 119 15.25 13.68 7.98
C THR A 119 15.31 13.29 9.46
N THR A 120 14.38 13.80 10.25
CA THR A 120 14.30 13.46 11.67
C THR A 120 14.00 11.96 11.85
N PHE A 121 13.08 11.44 11.06
CA PHE A 121 12.77 10.01 11.11
C PHE A 121 14.00 9.17 10.83
N LYS A 122 14.74 9.49 9.78
CA LYS A 122 15.95 8.78 9.40
C LYS A 122 16.97 8.78 10.53
N THR A 123 17.18 9.92 11.17
CA THR A 123 18.13 10.05 12.27
C THR A 123 17.69 9.26 13.48
N THR A 124 16.40 9.35 13.83
CA THR A 124 15.85 8.71 15.03
C THR A 124 15.83 7.19 14.93
N ASN A 125 15.59 6.67 13.73
CA ASN A 125 15.46 5.22 13.51
C ASN A 125 16.67 4.61 12.85
N LYS A 126 17.81 5.26 13.02
CA LYS A 126 19.06 4.78 12.44
C LYS A 126 19.69 3.75 13.39
N ASP A 127 19.70 2.53 12.96
CA ASP A 127 20.44 1.48 13.65
C ASP A 127 20.94 0.47 12.68
#